data_d117c6c7a65f8babda269c5dee17a057
#
_entry.id   d117c6c7a65f8babda269c5dee17a057
#
_cell.length_a   1.000
_cell.length_b   1.000
_cell.length_c   1.000
_cell.angle_alpha   90.00
_cell.angle_beta   90.00
_cell.angle_gamma   90.00
#
_symmetry.space_group_name_H-M   'P 1'
#
loop_
_entity.id
_entity.type
_entity.pdbx_description
1 polymer ?
#
loop_
_entity_poly.entity_id
_entity_poly.type
_entity_poly.pdbx_seq_one_letter_code
_entity_poly.pdbx_strand_id
1 'polypeptide(L)'
;LFAAILQCEAGGYNHDGILAVATVIMNRLESPLYPNTLSGVIYQSGQFAPTWDGSLSRVLQSGPVSLCYQVAQEALAGSRLASVSGCYQFRSASTGVSGTNVGGNVFF
;
A
#
# COMPACT_ATOMS: atom_id res chain seq x y z
N LEU A 1 11.93 -0.13 -0.19
CA LEU A 1 10.96 0.96 -0.26
C LEU A 1 9.50 0.44 -0.28
N PHE A 2 9.20 -0.50 -1.15
CA PHE A 2 7.82 -1.03 -1.26
C PHE A 2 7.36 -1.67 0.05
N ALA A 3 8.16 -2.56 0.63
CA ALA A 3 7.84 -3.18 1.91
C ALA A 3 7.66 -2.14 3.03
N ALA A 4 8.46 -1.09 3.03
CA ALA A 4 8.39 -0.04 4.04
C ALA A 4 7.09 0.76 3.96
N ILE A 5 6.66 1.17 2.77
CA ILE A 5 5.38 1.89 2.63
C ILE A 5 4.19 0.99 2.97
N LEU A 6 4.26 -0.29 2.61
CA LEU A 6 3.22 -1.25 2.97
C LEU A 6 3.07 -1.35 4.49
N GLN A 7 4.18 -1.41 5.23
CA GLN A 7 4.15 -1.45 6.69
C GLN A 7 3.55 -0.17 7.28
N CYS A 8 3.92 1.00 6.75
CA CYS A 8 3.38 2.27 7.21
C CYS A 8 1.86 2.34 7.05
N GLU A 9 1.34 1.84 5.93
CA GLU A 9 -0.07 1.99 5.58
C GLU A 9 -0.96 0.85 6.11
N ALA A 10 -0.44 -0.36 6.21
CA ALA A 10 -1.23 -1.55 6.56
C ALA A 10 -0.78 -2.22 7.86
N GLY A 11 0.32 -1.78 8.46
CA GLY A 11 0.95 -2.50 9.57
C GLY A 11 1.70 -3.74 9.09
N GLY A 12 2.13 -4.59 10.03
CA GLY A 12 3.03 -5.70 9.72
C GLY A 12 2.47 -7.10 10.01
N TYR A 13 1.18 -7.25 10.31
CA TYR A 13 0.67 -8.49 10.89
C TYR A 13 -0.51 -9.13 10.14
N ASN A 14 -1.11 -8.46 9.17
CA ASN A 14 -2.25 -8.97 8.42
C ASN A 14 -1.89 -9.09 6.94
N HIS A 15 -1.64 -10.31 6.47
CA HIS A 15 -1.25 -10.57 5.09
C HIS A 15 -2.22 -9.93 4.08
N ASP A 16 -3.54 -10.15 4.23
CA ASP A 16 -4.52 -9.62 3.27
C ASP A 16 -4.64 -8.11 3.33
N GLY A 17 -4.52 -7.52 4.52
CA GLY A 17 -4.48 -6.06 4.66
C GLY A 17 -3.29 -5.44 3.95
N ILE A 18 -2.12 -6.06 4.06
CA ILE A 18 -0.91 -5.61 3.38
C ILE A 18 -1.05 -5.80 1.86
N LEU A 19 -1.56 -6.96 1.43
CA LEU A 19 -1.75 -7.26 0.01
C LEU A 19 -2.78 -6.33 -0.63
N ALA A 20 -3.81 -5.92 0.11
CA ALA A 20 -4.79 -4.95 -0.38
C ALA A 20 -4.14 -3.60 -0.70
N VAL A 21 -3.30 -3.08 0.19
CA VAL A 21 -2.54 -1.84 -0.06
C VAL A 21 -1.59 -2.03 -1.24
N ALA A 22 -0.88 -3.15 -1.30
CA ALA A 22 0.01 -3.47 -2.41
C ALA A 22 -0.75 -3.53 -3.75
N THR A 23 -1.97 -4.08 -3.74
CA THR A 23 -2.82 -4.16 -4.93
C THR A 23 -3.15 -2.76 -5.46
N VAL A 24 -3.53 -1.83 -4.58
CA VAL A 24 -3.79 -0.42 -4.99
C VAL A 24 -2.53 0.21 -5.60
N ILE A 25 -1.38 0.05 -4.97
CA ILE A 25 -0.12 0.62 -5.47
C ILE A 25 0.20 0.04 -6.86
N MET A 26 0.07 -1.27 -7.03
CA MET A 26 0.34 -1.92 -8.32
C MET A 26 -0.69 -1.51 -9.38
N ASN A 27 -1.97 -1.34 -9.01
CA ASN A 27 -2.99 -0.82 -9.93
C ASN A 27 -2.62 0.56 -10.44
N ARG A 28 -2.15 1.45 -9.55
CA ARG A 28 -1.69 2.79 -9.94
C ARG A 28 -0.49 2.70 -10.89
N LEU A 29 0.48 1.84 -10.57
CA LEU A 29 1.68 1.65 -11.40
C LEU A 29 1.32 1.20 -12.81
N GLU A 30 0.30 0.38 -12.96
CA GLU A 30 -0.15 -0.17 -14.24
C GLU A 30 -1.12 0.76 -14.99
N SER A 31 -1.54 1.87 -14.36
CA SER A 31 -2.48 2.82 -14.95
C SER A 31 -1.75 3.98 -15.64
N PRO A 32 -2.18 4.40 -16.84
CA PRO A 32 -1.60 5.58 -17.49
C PRO A 32 -1.92 6.90 -16.77
N LEU A 33 -2.82 6.88 -15.79
CA LEU A 33 -3.22 8.08 -15.03
C LEU A 33 -2.30 8.36 -13.85
N TYR A 34 -1.36 7.46 -13.56
CA TYR A 34 -0.44 7.57 -12.41
C TYR A 34 1.01 7.49 -12.90
N PRO A 35 2.00 7.84 -12.03
CA PRO A 35 3.40 7.67 -12.39
C PRO A 35 3.72 6.23 -12.82
N ASN A 36 4.68 6.08 -13.74
CA ASN A 36 5.00 4.78 -14.33
C ASN A 36 6.18 4.06 -13.66
N THR A 37 6.57 4.51 -12.48
CA THR A 37 7.57 3.83 -11.64
C THR A 37 7.01 3.62 -10.24
N LEU A 38 7.50 2.59 -9.56
CA LEU A 38 7.04 2.28 -8.20
C LEU A 38 7.36 3.43 -7.24
N SER A 39 8.57 3.97 -7.28
CA SER A 39 8.94 5.12 -6.45
C SER A 39 8.10 6.36 -6.81
N GLY A 40 7.81 6.55 -8.09
CA GLY A 40 6.94 7.64 -8.53
C GLY A 40 5.53 7.54 -7.96
N VAL A 41 4.94 6.35 -7.90
CA VAL A 41 3.63 6.12 -7.28
C VAL A 41 3.70 6.37 -5.78
N ILE A 42 4.70 5.83 -5.09
CA ILE A 42 4.84 5.95 -3.63
C ILE A 42 5.06 7.40 -3.21
N TYR A 43 5.94 8.12 -3.92
CA TYR A 43 6.26 9.51 -3.59
C TYR A 43 5.38 10.54 -4.31
N GLN A 44 4.34 10.12 -5.01
CA GLN A 44 3.43 11.06 -5.66
C GLN A 44 2.89 12.06 -4.64
N SER A 45 2.98 13.34 -4.98
CA SER A 45 2.62 14.43 -4.06
C SER A 45 1.22 14.27 -3.48
N GLY A 46 1.13 14.33 -2.16
CA GLY A 46 -0.15 14.31 -1.44
C GLY A 46 -0.82 12.94 -1.30
N GLN A 47 -0.18 11.83 -1.77
CA GLN A 47 -0.81 10.52 -1.75
C GLN A 47 -0.56 9.72 -0.47
N PHE A 48 0.70 9.65 0.00
CA PHE A 48 1.05 8.82 1.15
C PHE A 48 1.73 9.66 2.23
N ALA A 49 1.00 9.93 3.31
CA ALA A 49 1.50 10.76 4.42
C ALA A 49 2.85 10.28 4.98
N PRO A 50 3.14 8.95 5.08
CA PRO A 50 4.46 8.50 5.56
C PRO A 50 5.65 9.05 4.80
N THR A 51 5.48 9.49 3.55
CA THR A 51 6.58 10.06 2.76
C THR A 51 6.99 11.46 3.23
N TRP A 52 6.14 12.17 3.97
CA TRP A 52 6.48 13.50 4.48
C TRP A 52 6.38 13.64 6.00
N ASP A 53 5.78 12.69 6.72
CA ASP A 53 5.62 12.79 8.18
C ASP A 53 6.76 12.11 8.97
N GLY A 54 7.73 11.51 8.28
CA GLY A 54 8.87 10.83 8.88
C GLY A 54 8.68 9.33 9.14
N SER A 55 7.46 8.81 8.99
CA SER A 55 7.16 7.38 9.26
C SER A 55 7.92 6.46 8.32
N LEU A 56 7.94 6.77 7.02
CA LEU A 56 8.64 5.98 6.02
C LEU A 56 10.14 5.93 6.30
N SER A 57 10.75 7.07 6.63
CA SER A 57 12.17 7.13 6.98
C SER A 57 12.49 6.25 8.17
N ARG A 58 11.63 6.24 9.21
CA ARG A 58 11.84 5.39 10.39
C ARG A 58 11.79 3.91 10.05
N VAL A 59 10.83 3.48 9.23
CA VAL A 59 10.71 2.08 8.83
C VAL A 59 11.89 1.67 7.95
N LEU A 60 12.33 2.55 7.03
CA LEU A 60 13.51 2.29 6.20
C LEU A 60 14.78 2.11 7.06
N GLN A 61 14.93 2.90 8.14
CA GLN A 61 16.08 2.78 9.05
C GLN A 61 16.06 1.51 9.88
N SER A 62 14.90 1.14 10.43
CA SER A 62 14.77 -0.06 11.27
C SER A 62 14.66 -1.35 10.46
N GLY A 63 14.30 -1.25 9.20
CA GLY A 63 13.99 -2.38 8.32
C GLY A 63 12.55 -2.82 8.47
N PRO A 64 11.82 -3.02 7.36
CA PRO A 64 10.46 -3.56 7.39
C PRO A 64 10.41 -4.97 7.97
N VAL A 65 9.26 -5.34 8.55
CA VAL A 65 9.05 -6.70 9.04
C VAL A 65 9.00 -7.70 7.87
N SER A 66 9.33 -8.97 8.13
CA SER A 66 9.46 -9.99 7.08
C SER A 66 8.17 -10.22 6.31
N LEU A 67 7.00 -10.11 6.94
CA LEU A 67 5.71 -10.27 6.23
C LEU A 67 5.52 -9.19 5.18
N CYS A 68 5.95 -7.95 5.42
CA CYS A 68 5.86 -6.88 4.43
C CYS A 68 6.80 -7.12 3.25
N TYR A 69 8.00 -7.64 3.47
CA TYR A 69 8.89 -8.06 2.38
C TYR A 69 8.26 -9.19 1.56
N GLN A 70 7.68 -10.18 2.23
CA GLN A 70 7.01 -11.30 1.56
C GLN A 70 5.89 -10.80 0.65
N VAL A 71 5.00 -9.94 1.16
CA VAL A 71 3.87 -9.42 0.38
C VAL A 71 4.35 -8.52 -0.76
N ALA A 72 5.38 -7.71 -0.53
CA ALA A 72 5.97 -6.89 -1.59
C ALA A 72 6.46 -7.78 -2.75
N GLN A 73 7.15 -8.87 -2.45
CA GLN A 73 7.60 -9.83 -3.46
C GLN A 73 6.44 -10.51 -4.17
N GLU A 74 5.41 -10.92 -3.43
CA GLU A 74 4.21 -11.54 -4.00
C GLU A 74 3.53 -10.59 -4.99
N ALA A 75 3.36 -9.32 -4.61
CA ALA A 75 2.72 -8.33 -5.47
C ALA A 75 3.54 -8.04 -6.73
N LEU A 76 4.87 -7.93 -6.61
CA LEU A 76 5.76 -7.75 -7.75
C LEU A 76 5.73 -8.96 -8.69
N ALA A 77 5.46 -10.15 -8.16
CA ALA A 77 5.30 -11.37 -8.95
C ALA A 77 3.91 -11.53 -9.56
N GLY A 78 2.98 -10.60 -9.29
CA GLY A 78 1.64 -10.60 -9.89
C GLY A 78 0.50 -10.90 -8.94
N SER A 79 0.74 -11.19 -7.65
CA SER A 79 -0.33 -11.45 -6.69
C SER A 79 -1.16 -10.19 -6.43
N ARG A 80 -2.48 -10.37 -6.33
CA ARG A 80 -3.45 -9.30 -6.03
C ARG A 80 -4.50 -9.84 -5.08
N LEU A 81 -5.05 -8.98 -4.23
CA LEU A 81 -6.21 -9.33 -3.43
C LEU A 81 -7.47 -9.10 -4.28
N ALA A 82 -8.18 -10.18 -4.61
CA ALA A 82 -9.28 -10.16 -5.58
C ALA A 82 -10.38 -9.16 -5.19
N SER A 83 -10.71 -9.05 -3.91
CA SER A 83 -11.79 -8.17 -3.44
C SER A 83 -11.55 -6.69 -3.68
N VAL A 84 -10.30 -6.29 -3.91
CA VAL A 84 -9.92 -4.89 -4.16
C VAL A 84 -9.21 -4.71 -5.52
N SER A 85 -9.31 -5.69 -6.40
CA SER A 85 -8.56 -5.71 -7.68
C SER A 85 -8.86 -4.51 -8.59
N GLY A 86 -10.02 -3.87 -8.45
CA GLY A 86 -10.39 -2.68 -9.21
C GLY A 86 -10.23 -1.37 -8.44
N CYS A 87 -9.63 -1.40 -7.26
CA CYS A 87 -9.54 -0.22 -6.42
C CYS A 87 -8.23 0.55 -6.65
N TYR A 88 -8.33 1.89 -6.61
CA TYR A 88 -7.20 2.81 -6.76
C TYR A 88 -7.01 3.70 -5.54
N GLN A 89 -7.90 3.61 -4.55
CA GLN A 89 -7.90 4.46 -3.36
C GLN A 89 -8.13 3.62 -2.11
N PHE A 90 -7.66 4.13 -0.98
CA PHE A 90 -8.05 3.62 0.32
C PHE A 90 -7.98 4.73 1.38
N ARG A 91 -8.76 4.54 2.44
CA ARG A 91 -8.75 5.41 3.63
C ARG A 91 -8.87 4.53 4.87
N SER A 92 -8.42 5.02 6.01
CA SER A 92 -8.70 4.35 7.28
C SER A 92 -10.20 4.18 7.47
N ALA A 93 -10.63 3.04 8.00
CA ALA A 93 -12.04 2.77 8.30
C ALA A 93 -12.65 3.82 9.25
N SER A 94 -11.83 4.46 10.08
CA SER A 94 -12.28 5.53 10.99
C SER A 94 -12.81 6.77 10.28
N THR A 95 -12.51 6.95 8.99
CA THR A 95 -13.01 8.10 8.22
C THR A 95 -14.48 7.95 7.78
N GLY A 96 -15.06 6.76 7.89
CA GLY A 96 -16.45 6.51 7.52
C GLY A 96 -16.73 6.41 6.02
N VAL A 97 -15.72 6.34 5.16
CA VAL A 97 -15.93 6.19 3.71
C VAL A 97 -16.54 4.83 3.38
N SER A 98 -17.27 4.76 2.28
CA SER A 98 -17.85 3.51 1.77
C SER A 98 -16.86 2.78 0.87
N GLY A 99 -16.85 1.45 0.97
CA GLY A 99 -15.97 0.60 0.16
C GLY A 99 -15.77 -0.76 0.81
N THR A 100 -14.75 -1.47 0.35
CA THR A 100 -14.41 -2.81 0.87
C THR A 100 -13.41 -2.66 2.02
N ASN A 101 -13.79 -3.08 3.24
CA ASN A 101 -12.90 -3.03 4.40
C ASN A 101 -11.99 -4.26 4.41
N VAL A 102 -10.68 -4.02 4.44
CA VAL A 102 -9.67 -5.06 4.62
C VAL A 102 -8.61 -4.55 5.60
N GLY A 103 -8.46 -5.23 6.73
CA GLY A 103 -7.42 -4.89 7.70
C GLY A 103 -7.52 -3.49 8.32
N GLY A 104 -8.72 -2.91 8.38
CA GLY A 104 -8.92 -1.57 8.95
C GLY A 104 -8.78 -0.42 7.97
N ASN A 105 -8.51 -0.70 6.70
CA ASN A 105 -8.59 0.28 5.61
C ASN A 105 -9.80 -0.05 4.73
N VAL A 106 -10.42 0.99 4.18
CA VAL A 106 -11.54 0.87 3.25
C VAL A 106 -11.07 1.24 1.86
N PHE A 107 -11.23 0.31 0.93
CA PHE A 107 -10.75 0.39 -0.46
C PHE A 107 -11.89 0.75 -1.42
N PHE A 108 -11.58 1.62 -2.39
CA PHE A 108 -12.56 2.05 -3.40
C PHE A 108 -11.91 2.49 -4.71
#